data_a505722ff2b154093a118a171e1359b8
#
_entry.id   a505722ff2b154093a118a171e1359b8
#
_cell.length_a   1.000
_cell.length_b   1.000
_cell.length_c   1.000
_cell.angle_alpha   90.00
_cell.angle_beta   90.00
_cell.angle_gamma   90.00
#
_symmetry.space_group_name_H-M   'P 1'
#
loop_
_entity.id
_entity.type
_entity.pdbx_description
1 polymer ?
#
loop_
_entity_poly.entity_id
_entity_poly.type
_entity_poly.pdbx_seq_one_letter_code
_entity_poly.pdbx_strand_id
1 'polypeptide(L)'
;QTIVENYLASKFGASLADDKYAHDTAGDDYSYDVAGIGQETSSATNLEARSSILGLRTGSFGGDGQYVFFGNDNADASSFGFETTEPVNGLSGDAERLAREWRVDFTGLSGSKTVTLSVNGNDLPAKQSGEYVVLVGEGDAFATNPVAYTLTDGNGGTCEQADATCSATVDLE
;
A
#
# COMPACT_ATOMS: atom_id res chain seq x y z
N GLN A 1 -12.88 -9.34 -13.55
CA GLN A 1 -11.98 -10.26 -14.27
C GLN A 1 -10.55 -9.76 -14.21
N THR A 2 -10.26 -8.56 -14.64
CA THR A 2 -8.91 -7.93 -14.71
C THR A 2 -8.10 -8.05 -13.41
N ILE A 3 -8.70 -7.78 -12.25
CA ILE A 3 -8.01 -7.86 -10.96
C ILE A 3 -7.53 -9.30 -10.67
N VAL A 4 -8.38 -10.30 -10.95
CA VAL A 4 -8.04 -11.71 -10.71
C VAL A 4 -6.93 -12.17 -11.67
N GLU A 5 -6.99 -11.75 -12.93
CA GLU A 5 -5.97 -12.09 -13.93
C GLU A 5 -4.59 -11.52 -13.54
N ASN A 6 -4.51 -10.26 -13.14
CA ASN A 6 -3.25 -9.65 -12.69
C ASN A 6 -2.71 -10.32 -11.42
N TYR A 7 -3.57 -10.60 -10.42
CA TYR A 7 -3.16 -11.37 -9.23
C TYR A 7 -2.58 -12.74 -9.59
N LEU A 8 -3.25 -13.49 -10.47
CA LEU A 8 -2.78 -14.82 -10.87
C LEU A 8 -1.51 -14.76 -11.71
N ALA A 9 -1.39 -13.77 -12.60
CA ALA A 9 -0.19 -13.56 -13.40
C ALA A 9 1.03 -13.32 -12.52
N SER A 10 0.93 -12.37 -11.63
CA SER A 10 1.99 -12.04 -10.67
C SER A 10 2.35 -13.25 -9.80
N LYS A 11 1.35 -13.94 -9.25
CA LYS A 11 1.55 -15.12 -8.38
C LYS A 11 2.26 -16.28 -9.07
N PHE A 12 2.02 -16.50 -10.36
CA PHE A 12 2.55 -17.64 -11.12
C PHE A 12 3.63 -17.25 -12.13
N GLY A 13 4.04 -15.98 -12.18
CA GLY A 13 5.01 -15.48 -13.14
C GLY A 13 4.54 -15.60 -14.59
N ALA A 14 3.23 -15.44 -14.82
CA ALA A 14 2.63 -15.56 -16.15
C ALA A 14 2.53 -14.20 -16.82
N SER A 15 2.84 -14.13 -18.11
CA SER A 15 2.68 -12.88 -18.87
C SER A 15 1.22 -12.65 -19.24
N LEU A 16 0.73 -11.43 -19.04
CA LEU A 16 -0.57 -10.97 -19.51
C LEU A 16 -0.42 -10.08 -20.74
N ALA A 17 -1.35 -10.20 -21.68
CA ALA A 17 -1.43 -9.29 -22.83
C ALA A 17 -1.89 -7.88 -22.41
N ASP A 18 -2.66 -7.77 -21.34
CA ASP A 18 -3.17 -6.53 -20.77
C ASP A 18 -2.81 -6.44 -19.28
N ASP A 19 -1.49 -6.42 -19.03
CA ASP A 19 -0.93 -6.28 -17.70
C ASP A 19 -1.17 -4.86 -17.16
N LYS A 20 -1.66 -4.80 -15.94
CA LYS A 20 -1.99 -3.54 -15.23
C LYS A 20 -1.12 -3.30 -14.02
N TYR A 21 -0.22 -4.24 -13.71
CA TYR A 21 0.71 -4.12 -12.60
C TYR A 21 2.14 -4.34 -13.09
N ALA A 22 2.92 -3.27 -13.19
CA ALA A 22 4.24 -3.29 -13.79
C ALA A 22 5.38 -3.71 -12.82
N HIS A 23 5.10 -3.74 -11.51
CA HIS A 23 6.12 -3.97 -10.47
C HIS A 23 6.32 -5.45 -10.10
N ASP A 24 5.83 -6.38 -10.92
CA ASP A 24 6.03 -7.83 -10.74
C ASP A 24 7.07 -8.42 -11.72
N THR A 25 7.84 -7.57 -12.39
CA THR A 25 8.87 -7.99 -13.34
C THR A 25 10.23 -8.23 -12.67
N ALA A 26 11.07 -9.02 -13.30
CA ALA A 26 12.41 -9.31 -12.81
C ALA A 26 13.25 -8.02 -12.65
N GLY A 27 13.61 -7.70 -11.41
CA GLY A 27 14.37 -6.50 -11.04
C GLY A 27 13.55 -5.40 -10.35
N ASP A 28 12.22 -5.55 -10.33
CA ASP A 28 11.29 -4.74 -9.55
C ASP A 28 10.39 -5.70 -8.77
N ASP A 29 10.91 -6.27 -7.68
CA ASP A 29 10.44 -7.52 -7.06
C ASP A 29 9.30 -7.27 -6.04
N TYR A 30 8.22 -6.60 -6.48
CA TYR A 30 7.01 -6.37 -5.70
C TYR A 30 5.85 -7.30 -6.10
N SER A 31 6.19 -8.53 -6.48
CA SER A 31 5.26 -9.54 -6.98
C SER A 31 4.47 -10.28 -5.90
N TYR A 32 4.75 -10.03 -4.62
CA TYR A 32 4.12 -10.75 -3.52
C TYR A 32 2.79 -10.15 -3.11
N ASP A 33 1.81 -11.03 -2.88
CA ASP A 33 0.45 -10.68 -2.44
C ASP A 33 -0.19 -9.55 -3.25
N VAL A 34 0.05 -9.51 -4.56
CA VAL A 34 -0.53 -8.51 -5.44
C VAL A 34 -2.04 -8.49 -5.29
N ALA A 35 -2.58 -7.31 -5.08
CA ALA A 35 -4.00 -7.09 -4.88
C ALA A 35 -4.46 -5.86 -5.68
N GLY A 36 -5.74 -5.73 -5.91
CA GLY A 36 -6.25 -4.60 -6.67
C GLY A 36 -7.66 -4.19 -6.29
N ILE A 37 -7.93 -2.91 -6.37
CA ILE A 37 -9.26 -2.31 -6.37
C ILE A 37 -9.55 -1.72 -7.74
N GLY A 38 -10.80 -1.65 -8.14
CA GLY A 38 -11.12 -1.10 -9.46
C GLY A 38 -12.58 -1.18 -9.83
N GLN A 39 -12.90 -0.56 -10.96
CA GLN A 39 -14.19 -0.59 -11.61
C GLN A 39 -14.04 -1.07 -13.04
N GLU A 40 -14.39 -2.31 -13.32
CA GLU A 40 -14.47 -2.83 -14.69
C GLU A 40 -15.63 -2.23 -15.45
N THR A 41 -16.79 -2.20 -14.80
CA THR A 41 -18.02 -1.54 -15.25
C THR A 41 -18.74 -0.96 -14.03
N SER A 42 -19.72 -0.10 -14.26
CA SER A 42 -20.53 0.48 -13.17
C SER A 42 -21.21 -0.56 -12.25
N SER A 43 -21.37 -1.79 -12.72
CA SER A 43 -21.93 -2.92 -11.95
C SER A 43 -20.90 -3.94 -11.46
N ALA A 44 -19.64 -3.78 -11.83
CA ALA A 44 -18.54 -4.67 -11.49
C ALA A 44 -17.39 -3.88 -10.83
N THR A 45 -17.53 -3.63 -9.54
CA THR A 45 -16.56 -2.86 -8.74
C THR A 45 -15.98 -3.71 -7.63
N ASN A 46 -14.70 -3.49 -7.35
CA ASN A 46 -14.00 -3.95 -6.15
C ASN A 46 -13.40 -2.73 -5.44
N LEU A 47 -13.91 -2.37 -4.29
CA LEU A 47 -13.53 -1.13 -3.60
C LEU A 47 -12.56 -1.33 -2.45
N GLU A 48 -12.24 -2.58 -2.12
CA GLU A 48 -11.34 -2.92 -1.02
C GLU A 48 -10.50 -4.15 -1.37
N ALA A 49 -9.21 -4.10 -1.06
CA ALA A 49 -8.28 -5.20 -1.26
C ALA A 49 -7.19 -5.18 -0.19
N ARG A 50 -6.46 -6.29 -0.04
CA ARG A 50 -5.37 -6.42 0.93
C ARG A 50 -4.17 -7.09 0.29
N SER A 51 -2.98 -6.52 0.51
CA SER A 51 -1.68 -7.09 0.21
C SER A 51 -0.92 -7.27 1.53
N SER A 52 -0.77 -8.51 1.98
CA SER A 52 -0.18 -8.82 3.29
C SER A 52 -0.92 -8.07 4.42
N ILE A 53 -0.21 -7.27 5.21
CA ILE A 53 -0.79 -6.51 6.33
C ILE A 53 -1.48 -5.22 5.88
N LEU A 54 -1.19 -4.72 4.67
CA LEU A 54 -1.73 -3.46 4.17
C LEU A 54 -3.07 -3.67 3.45
N GLY A 55 -4.12 -3.05 3.95
CA GLY A 55 -5.40 -2.90 3.29
C GLY A 55 -5.50 -1.57 2.55
N LEU A 56 -6.17 -1.56 1.42
CA LEU A 56 -6.44 -0.37 0.62
C LEU A 56 -7.92 -0.33 0.24
N ARG A 57 -8.57 0.81 0.47
CA ARG A 57 -9.99 1.01 0.18
C ARG A 57 -10.24 2.39 -0.42
N THR A 58 -11.22 2.47 -1.32
CA THR A 58 -11.78 3.75 -1.82
C THR A 58 -13.30 3.75 -1.71
N GLY A 59 -13.91 4.93 -1.70
CA GLY A 59 -15.38 5.07 -1.71
C GLY A 59 -16.00 4.80 -3.07
N SER A 60 -15.30 5.11 -4.16
CA SER A 60 -15.80 4.93 -5.53
C SER A 60 -14.69 5.15 -6.55
N PHE A 61 -14.90 4.69 -7.77
CA PHE A 61 -14.15 5.08 -8.97
C PHE A 61 -14.97 6.08 -9.80
N GLY A 62 -14.28 6.87 -10.63
CA GLY A 62 -14.91 7.88 -11.48
C GLY A 62 -15.41 7.35 -12.82
N GLY A 63 -15.03 6.12 -13.20
CA GLY A 63 -15.40 5.52 -14.48
C GLY A 63 -14.92 4.08 -14.62
N ASP A 64 -15.39 3.44 -15.68
CA ASP A 64 -15.04 2.07 -16.04
C ASP A 64 -13.57 1.98 -16.50
N GLY A 65 -12.94 0.85 -16.26
CA GLY A 65 -11.55 0.60 -16.62
C GLY A 65 -10.53 1.31 -15.70
N GLN A 66 -10.96 1.77 -14.54
CA GLN A 66 -10.08 2.38 -13.53
C GLN A 66 -9.66 1.35 -12.47
N TYR A 67 -8.36 1.26 -12.22
CA TYR A 67 -7.78 0.31 -11.27
C TYR A 67 -6.66 0.93 -10.47
N VAL A 68 -6.46 0.42 -9.26
CA VAL A 68 -5.26 0.58 -8.43
C VAL A 68 -4.79 -0.80 -8.04
N PHE A 69 -3.60 -1.18 -8.45
CA PHE A 69 -2.94 -2.42 -8.05
C PHE A 69 -1.82 -2.12 -7.07
N PHE A 70 -1.56 -3.05 -6.16
CA PHE A 70 -0.45 -2.93 -5.22
C PHE A 70 0.05 -4.31 -4.80
N GLY A 71 1.35 -4.43 -4.65
CA GLY A 71 2.04 -5.63 -4.20
C GLY A 71 3.21 -5.27 -3.30
N ASN A 72 3.85 -6.25 -2.68
CA ASN A 72 4.96 -6.03 -1.76
C ASN A 72 6.20 -6.84 -2.14
N ASP A 73 7.34 -6.46 -1.57
CA ASP A 73 8.66 -7.07 -1.79
C ASP A 73 8.93 -8.31 -0.93
N ASN A 74 7.96 -8.75 -0.13
CA ASN A 74 8.10 -9.87 0.83
C ASN A 74 9.19 -9.69 1.89
N ALA A 75 9.70 -8.48 2.10
CA ALA A 75 10.63 -8.22 3.19
C ALA A 75 9.95 -8.41 4.57
N ASP A 76 10.73 -8.45 5.64
CA ASP A 76 10.21 -8.69 6.98
C ASP A 76 9.25 -7.58 7.44
N ALA A 77 8.08 -7.97 7.92
CA ALA A 77 7.08 -7.08 8.52
C ALA A 77 6.84 -7.38 10.01
N SER A 78 7.64 -8.27 10.61
CA SER A 78 7.47 -8.70 12.01
C SER A 78 8.20 -7.82 13.01
N SER A 79 9.11 -6.96 12.55
CA SER A 79 9.89 -6.07 13.41
C SER A 79 10.12 -4.72 12.75
N PHE A 80 10.26 -3.67 13.56
CA PHE A 80 10.82 -2.41 13.11
C PHE A 80 12.34 -2.46 13.17
N GLY A 81 13.00 -1.80 12.23
CA GLY A 81 14.43 -1.59 12.20
C GLY A 81 14.78 -0.13 11.97
N PHE A 82 15.94 0.28 12.47
CA PHE A 82 16.49 1.59 12.10
C PHE A 82 16.95 1.53 10.66
N GLU A 83 16.29 2.31 9.82
CA GLU A 83 16.71 2.47 8.43
C GLU A 83 17.67 3.67 8.33
N THR A 84 18.92 3.36 7.98
CA THR A 84 19.98 4.39 7.87
C THR A 84 20.29 4.75 6.42
N THR A 85 19.88 3.92 5.47
CA THR A 85 20.17 4.10 4.05
C THR A 85 19.10 4.93 3.33
N GLU A 86 17.90 4.93 3.88
CA GLU A 86 16.75 5.66 3.35
C GLU A 86 16.14 6.56 4.43
N PRO A 87 16.87 7.62 4.83
CA PRO A 87 16.37 8.50 5.86
C PRO A 87 15.09 9.19 5.38
N VAL A 88 14.01 9.00 6.10
CA VAL A 88 12.75 9.66 5.81
C VAL A 88 12.89 11.14 6.13
N ASN A 89 12.90 11.98 5.09
CA ASN A 89 12.92 13.43 5.25
C ASN A 89 11.71 13.88 6.10
N GLY A 90 12.00 14.53 7.23
CA GLY A 90 10.97 15.07 8.12
C GLY A 90 10.61 14.20 9.32
N LEU A 91 11.10 12.95 9.42
CA LEU A 91 11.09 12.20 10.66
C LEU A 91 12.41 12.40 11.42
N SER A 92 12.33 12.52 12.75
CA SER A 92 13.51 12.66 13.60
C SER A 92 14.36 11.37 13.56
N GLY A 93 15.66 11.49 13.81
CA GLY A 93 16.66 10.43 13.64
C GLY A 93 16.48 9.13 14.44
N ASP A 94 15.38 8.97 15.16
CA ASP A 94 15.03 7.77 15.92
C ASP A 94 13.80 7.04 15.31
N ALA A 95 13.42 7.39 14.05
CA ALA A 95 12.33 6.70 13.39
C ALA A 95 12.73 5.29 12.96
N GLU A 96 11.89 4.32 13.31
CA GLU A 96 12.01 2.93 12.87
C GLU A 96 10.95 2.64 11.82
N ARG A 97 11.26 1.83 10.81
CA ARG A 97 10.29 1.39 9.81
C ARG A 97 10.30 -0.12 9.62
N LEU A 98 9.22 -0.64 9.04
CA LEU A 98 9.22 -1.99 8.51
C LEU A 98 10.16 -2.06 7.30
N ALA A 99 10.83 -3.21 7.14
CA ALA A 99 11.61 -3.47 5.93
C ALA A 99 10.71 -3.65 4.70
N ARG A 100 9.46 -4.13 4.92
CA ARG A 100 8.52 -4.37 3.84
C ARG A 100 8.00 -3.09 3.23
N GLU A 101 8.05 -3.06 1.91
CA GLU A 101 7.55 -1.97 1.08
C GLU A 101 6.44 -2.45 0.14
N TRP A 102 5.60 -1.52 -0.30
CA TRP A 102 4.56 -1.75 -1.30
C TRP A 102 4.75 -0.80 -2.46
N ARG A 103 4.54 -1.32 -3.67
CA ARG A 103 4.43 -0.53 -4.89
C ARG A 103 2.99 -0.48 -5.35
N VAL A 104 2.62 0.68 -5.90
CA VAL A 104 1.25 0.95 -6.33
C VAL A 104 1.27 1.38 -7.79
N ASP A 105 0.41 0.75 -8.60
CA ASP A 105 0.17 1.13 -9.99
C ASP A 105 -1.26 1.61 -10.21
N PHE A 106 -1.38 2.58 -11.11
CA PHE A 106 -2.64 3.19 -11.49
C PHE A 106 -2.94 2.96 -12.96
N THR A 107 -4.16 2.54 -13.25
CA THR A 107 -4.62 2.39 -14.64
C THR A 107 -5.95 3.12 -14.82
N GLY A 108 -6.04 3.90 -15.91
CA GLY A 108 -7.27 4.61 -16.30
C GLY A 108 -7.67 5.77 -15.37
N LEU A 109 -6.85 6.11 -14.40
CA LEU A 109 -7.06 7.25 -13.51
C LEU A 109 -6.44 8.51 -14.12
N SER A 110 -7.11 9.64 -13.95
CA SER A 110 -6.59 10.97 -14.28
C SER A 110 -6.49 11.77 -12.99
N GLY A 111 -5.26 12.10 -12.56
CA GLY A 111 -4.98 12.78 -11.30
C GLY A 111 -4.98 11.86 -10.09
N SER A 112 -4.85 12.46 -8.92
CA SER A 112 -4.75 11.76 -7.65
C SER A 112 -6.00 10.94 -7.30
N LYS A 113 -5.80 9.89 -6.53
CA LYS A 113 -6.86 9.03 -6.01
C LYS A 113 -6.82 8.99 -4.50
N THR A 114 -7.87 9.52 -3.87
CA THR A 114 -8.04 9.41 -2.42
C THR A 114 -8.40 7.98 -2.04
N VAL A 115 -7.59 7.39 -1.19
CA VAL A 115 -7.79 6.05 -0.63
C VAL A 115 -7.63 6.06 0.88
N THR A 116 -8.19 5.04 1.54
CA THR A 116 -7.88 4.74 2.93
C THR A 116 -6.92 3.56 2.96
N LEU A 117 -5.74 3.77 3.49
CA LEU A 117 -4.80 2.71 3.87
C LEU A 117 -5.14 2.22 5.27
N SER A 118 -5.09 0.93 5.49
CA SER A 118 -5.42 0.32 6.78
C SER A 118 -4.51 -0.85 7.10
N VAL A 119 -4.22 -1.02 8.39
CA VAL A 119 -3.54 -2.19 8.94
C VAL A 119 -4.27 -2.65 10.18
N ASN A 120 -4.15 -3.93 10.52
CA ASN A 120 -4.56 -4.39 11.85
C ASN A 120 -3.42 -4.10 12.81
N GLY A 121 -3.68 -3.42 13.92
CA GLY A 121 -2.65 -3.09 14.91
C GLY A 121 -1.94 -4.32 15.46
N ASN A 122 -2.64 -5.46 15.56
CA ASN A 122 -2.02 -6.72 15.98
C ASN A 122 -0.98 -7.27 14.99
N ASP A 123 -1.03 -6.85 13.73
CA ASP A 123 -0.06 -7.24 12.69
C ASP A 123 1.18 -6.32 12.71
N LEU A 124 1.14 -5.24 13.49
CA LEU A 124 2.26 -4.30 13.65
C LEU A 124 3.18 -4.72 14.78
N PRO A 125 4.50 -4.57 14.64
CA PRO A 125 5.41 -4.70 15.77
C PRO A 125 5.09 -3.69 16.87
N ALA A 126 5.39 -4.04 18.11
CA ALA A 126 5.19 -3.13 19.24
C ALA A 126 6.09 -1.90 19.10
N LYS A 127 5.50 -0.71 19.13
CA LYS A 127 6.25 0.56 19.20
C LYS A 127 6.79 0.78 20.62
N GLN A 128 7.98 1.36 20.72
CA GLN A 128 8.53 1.77 22.03
C GLN A 128 7.99 3.14 22.44
N SER A 129 7.78 4.03 21.49
CA SER A 129 7.22 5.38 21.71
C SER A 129 6.68 5.94 20.38
N GLY A 130 6.03 7.09 20.42
CA GLY A 130 5.56 7.78 19.21
C GLY A 130 4.30 7.20 18.61
N GLU A 131 4.09 7.48 17.32
CA GLU A 131 2.90 7.12 16.57
C GLU A 131 3.26 6.20 15.41
N TYR A 132 2.34 5.32 15.01
CA TYR A 132 2.45 4.62 13.76
C TYR A 132 2.11 5.57 12.60
N VAL A 133 2.94 5.57 11.58
CA VAL A 133 2.71 6.36 10.36
C VAL A 133 2.86 5.49 9.13
N VAL A 134 2.13 5.82 8.06
CA VAL A 134 2.38 5.32 6.72
C VAL A 134 3.14 6.39 5.96
N LEU A 135 4.22 5.98 5.30
CA LEU A 135 4.99 6.84 4.41
C LEU A 135 4.51 6.60 2.99
N VAL A 136 4.19 7.66 2.29
CA VAL A 136 3.83 7.64 0.88
C VAL A 136 4.80 8.56 0.15
N GLY A 137 5.44 8.06 -0.90
CA GLY A 137 6.40 8.81 -1.70
C GLY A 137 6.54 8.23 -3.09
N GLU A 138 7.18 8.98 -3.97
CA GLU A 138 7.47 8.58 -5.34
C GLU A 138 8.88 7.99 -5.44
N GLY A 139 9.03 7.01 -6.35
CA GLY A 139 10.31 6.41 -6.69
C GLY A 139 10.84 5.44 -5.64
N ASP A 140 12.06 4.96 -5.88
CA ASP A 140 12.75 4.08 -4.96
C ASP A 140 13.21 4.82 -3.73
N ALA A 141 13.21 4.12 -2.59
CA ALA A 141 13.78 4.62 -1.34
C ALA A 141 13.13 5.90 -0.79
N PHE A 142 11.86 6.17 -1.13
CA PHE A 142 11.18 7.41 -0.71
C PHE A 142 12.02 8.67 -0.98
N ALA A 143 12.79 8.65 -2.09
CA ALA A 143 13.78 9.66 -2.40
C ALA A 143 13.19 11.04 -2.70
N THR A 144 11.91 11.09 -3.06
CA THR A 144 11.23 12.33 -3.44
C THR A 144 10.08 12.62 -2.48
N ASN A 145 10.29 13.58 -1.59
CA ASN A 145 9.28 14.19 -0.70
C ASN A 145 8.26 13.21 -0.09
N PRO A 146 8.70 12.20 0.68
CA PRO A 146 7.74 11.32 1.32
C PRO A 146 6.85 12.09 2.28
N VAL A 147 5.56 11.80 2.24
CA VAL A 147 4.58 12.35 3.17
C VAL A 147 4.25 11.29 4.21
N ALA A 148 4.34 11.66 5.49
CA ALA A 148 3.96 10.80 6.60
C ALA A 148 2.50 11.04 6.98
N TYR A 149 1.71 9.97 7.01
CA TYR A 149 0.32 9.98 7.44
C TYR A 149 0.19 9.21 8.73
N THR A 150 -0.19 9.88 9.82
CA THR A 150 -0.43 9.22 11.11
C THR A 150 -1.60 8.24 11.01
N LEU A 151 -1.38 7.03 11.48
CA LEU A 151 -2.45 6.03 11.61
C LEU A 151 -3.30 6.34 12.84
N THR A 152 -4.60 6.34 12.65
CA THR A 152 -5.57 6.51 13.73
C THR A 152 -6.41 5.26 13.92
N ASP A 153 -6.90 5.04 15.13
CA ASP A 153 -7.93 4.04 15.40
C ASP A 153 -9.27 4.42 14.71
N GLY A 154 -10.23 3.53 14.71
CA GLY A 154 -11.54 3.81 14.10
C GLY A 154 -12.35 4.94 14.76
N ASN A 155 -11.88 5.49 15.88
CA ASN A 155 -12.52 6.56 16.66
C ASN A 155 -11.75 7.89 16.57
N GLY A 156 -10.66 7.94 15.79
CA GLY A 156 -9.81 9.12 15.62
C GLY A 156 -8.76 9.32 16.72
N GLY A 157 -8.54 8.32 17.57
CA GLY A 157 -7.43 8.26 18.52
C GLY A 157 -6.15 7.76 17.86
N THR A 158 -5.05 7.79 18.60
CA THR A 158 -3.76 7.22 18.16
C THR A 158 -3.91 5.70 17.99
N CYS A 159 -3.40 5.17 16.86
CA CYS A 159 -3.35 3.74 16.65
C CYS A 159 -2.44 3.05 17.67
N GLU A 160 -2.94 1.96 18.26
CA GLU A 160 -2.20 1.09 19.18
C GLU A 160 -2.16 -0.36 18.65
N GLN A 161 -1.21 -1.15 19.13
CA GLN A 161 -1.05 -2.54 18.69
C GLN A 161 -2.29 -3.41 18.95
N ALA A 162 -3.10 -3.07 19.96
CA ALA A 162 -4.33 -3.80 20.28
C ALA A 162 -5.54 -3.42 19.39
N ASP A 163 -5.39 -2.41 18.55
CA ASP A 163 -6.51 -1.94 17.73
C ASP A 163 -6.77 -2.88 16.55
N ALA A 164 -8.01 -3.25 16.36
CA ALA A 164 -8.42 -4.14 15.28
C ALA A 164 -8.22 -3.51 13.89
N THR A 165 -8.23 -2.18 13.82
CA THR A 165 -8.00 -1.44 12.58
C THR A 165 -7.35 -0.09 12.88
N CYS A 166 -6.22 0.15 12.25
CA CYS A 166 -5.55 1.43 12.18
C CYS A 166 -5.59 1.93 10.73
N SER A 167 -5.86 3.20 10.51
CA SER A 167 -6.03 3.71 9.15
C SER A 167 -5.58 5.15 8.97
N ALA A 168 -5.24 5.50 7.74
CA ALA A 168 -5.01 6.86 7.29
C ALA A 168 -5.66 7.07 5.91
N THR A 169 -6.17 8.26 5.67
CA THR A 169 -6.64 8.67 4.35
C THR A 169 -5.52 9.39 3.64
N VAL A 170 -5.19 8.93 2.45
CA VAL A 170 -4.07 9.43 1.66
C VAL A 170 -4.51 9.72 0.23
N ASP A 171 -3.85 10.65 -0.43
CA ASP A 171 -3.98 10.88 -1.86
C ASP A 171 -2.76 10.25 -2.54
N LEU A 172 -3.01 9.26 -3.39
CA LEU A 172 -2.01 8.61 -4.22
C LEU A 172 -1.99 9.29 -5.59
N GLU A 173 -0.82 9.67 -6.08
CA GLU A 173 -0.58 10.37 -7.35
C GLU A 173 0.20 9.51 -8.34
#